data_9e823386a3eb3479ca5b85feb79afa7d
#
_entry.id   9e823386a3eb3479ca5b85feb79afa7d
#
_cell.length_a   1.000
_cell.length_b   1.000
_cell.length_c   1.000
_cell.angle_alpha   90.00
_cell.angle_beta   90.00
_cell.angle_gamma   90.00
#
_symmetry.space_group_name_H-M   'P 1'
#
loop_
_entity.id
_entity.type
_entity.pdbx_description
1 polymer ?
#
loop_
_entity_poly.entity_id
_entity_poly.type
_entity_poly.pdbx_seq_one_letter_code
_entity_poly.pdbx_strand_id
1 'polypeptide(L)'
;MFLFSGFTTLTSTALLFAKTSLHMPPSSLVLVGVLTPSAGILGALLWPILQRRLGLTSLRVLVLLVIAASIIPLYGVIGLFAPRGARWGLRVPAEIFVLAVYFGGLYGAFQSYARALYAEVIPPGEEARWYGLFSITDKVCVFVRTRK
;
A
#
# COMPACT_ATOMS: atom_id res chain seq x y z
N MET A 1 -8.64 2.08 9.71
CA MET A 1 -7.47 2.65 10.40
C MET A 1 -6.31 1.68 10.54
N PHE A 2 -6.49 0.49 11.13
CA PHE A 2 -5.42 -0.51 11.26
C PHE A 2 -4.77 -0.89 9.93
N LEU A 3 -5.56 -1.05 8.87
CA LEU A 3 -5.04 -1.37 7.53
C LEU A 3 -4.13 -0.28 6.97
N PHE A 4 -4.47 0.99 7.19
CA PHE A 4 -3.66 2.12 6.75
C PHE A 4 -2.30 2.15 7.47
N SER A 5 -2.31 1.93 8.78
CA SER A 5 -1.09 1.80 9.58
C SER A 5 -0.25 0.59 9.13
N GLY A 6 -0.89 -0.52 8.75
CA GLY A 6 -0.23 -1.69 8.17
C GLY A 6 0.52 -1.36 6.87
N PHE A 7 -0.11 -0.64 5.96
CA PHE A 7 0.52 -0.24 4.69
C PHE A 7 1.74 0.67 4.89
N THR A 8 1.64 1.66 5.80
CA THR A 8 2.79 2.54 6.09
C THR A 8 3.93 1.79 6.77
N THR A 9 3.63 0.82 7.63
CA THR A 9 4.65 -0.05 8.24
C THR A 9 5.34 -0.91 7.20
N LEU A 10 4.58 -1.51 6.29
CA LEU A 10 5.10 -2.31 5.19
C LEU A 10 6.07 -1.50 4.32
N THR A 11 5.68 -0.27 3.96
CA THR A 11 6.53 0.62 3.15
C THR A 11 7.84 0.95 3.87
N SER A 12 7.77 1.33 5.15
CA SER A 12 8.95 1.69 5.94
C SER A 12 9.88 0.49 6.12
N THR A 13 9.33 -0.69 6.39
CA THR A 13 10.10 -1.93 6.55
C THR A 13 10.73 -2.37 5.24
N ALA A 14 10.02 -2.28 4.11
CA ALA A 14 10.55 -2.63 2.80
C ALA A 14 11.70 -1.72 2.38
N LEU A 15 11.59 -0.41 2.62
CA LEU A 15 12.67 0.56 2.35
C LEU A 15 13.89 0.31 3.25
N LEU A 16 13.66 0.01 4.53
CA LEU A 16 14.74 -0.31 5.46
C LEU A 16 15.46 -1.60 5.02
N PHE A 17 14.71 -2.62 4.64
CA PHE A 17 15.25 -3.88 4.12
C PHE A 17 16.06 -3.68 2.84
N ALA A 18 15.55 -2.89 1.89
CA ALA A 18 16.26 -2.54 0.65
C ALA A 18 17.60 -1.86 0.95
N LYS A 19 17.62 -0.95 1.93
CA LYS A 19 18.84 -0.23 2.33
C LYS A 19 19.85 -1.13 3.05
N THR A 20 19.39 -1.97 3.99
CA THR A 20 20.28 -2.75 4.87
C THR A 20 20.72 -4.08 4.28
N SER A 21 19.80 -4.81 3.64
CA SER A 21 20.07 -6.17 3.15
C SER A 21 20.57 -6.23 1.71
N LEU A 22 20.09 -5.32 0.83
CA LEU A 22 20.49 -5.29 -0.57
C LEU A 22 21.60 -4.29 -0.89
N HIS A 23 22.01 -3.45 0.07
CA HIS A 23 23.04 -2.42 -0.14
C HIS A 23 22.82 -1.61 -1.42
N MET A 24 21.54 -1.29 -1.72
CA MET A 24 21.18 -0.56 -2.93
C MET A 24 21.75 0.86 -2.90
N PRO A 25 22.25 1.36 -4.05
CA PRO A 25 22.73 2.73 -4.14
C PRO A 25 21.57 3.71 -3.87
N PRO A 26 21.85 4.89 -3.29
CA PRO A 26 20.84 5.88 -2.96
C PRO A 26 19.96 6.30 -4.14
N SER A 27 20.51 6.30 -5.35
CA SER A 27 19.79 6.61 -6.59
C SER A 27 18.65 5.64 -6.87
N SER A 28 18.87 4.34 -6.63
CA SER A 28 17.83 3.31 -6.81
C SER A 28 16.72 3.43 -5.76
N LEU A 29 17.05 3.82 -4.53
CA LEU A 29 16.05 4.08 -3.49
C LEU A 29 15.16 5.28 -3.82
N VAL A 30 15.75 6.35 -4.36
CA VAL A 30 15.00 7.52 -4.87
C VAL A 30 14.07 7.11 -6.00
N LEU A 31 14.55 6.27 -6.93
CA LEU A 31 13.74 5.78 -8.05
C LEU A 31 12.52 4.97 -7.55
N VAL A 32 12.71 4.08 -6.58
CA VAL A 32 11.59 3.35 -5.92
C VAL A 32 10.63 4.33 -5.26
N GLY A 33 11.14 5.37 -4.59
CA GLY A 33 10.34 6.41 -3.94
C GLY A 33 9.48 7.23 -4.91
N VAL A 34 9.92 7.42 -6.15
CA VAL A 34 9.15 8.10 -7.21
C VAL A 34 8.20 7.12 -7.91
N LEU A 35 8.65 5.89 -8.15
CA LEU A 35 7.89 4.87 -8.88
C LEU A 35 6.64 4.43 -8.11
N THR A 36 6.75 4.29 -6.79
CA THR A 36 5.63 3.85 -5.94
C THR A 36 4.43 4.79 -6.00
N PRO A 37 4.54 6.12 -5.78
CA PRO A 37 3.39 7.01 -5.90
C PRO A 37 2.89 7.16 -7.34
N SER A 38 3.77 7.09 -8.35
CA SER A 38 3.36 7.12 -9.75
C SER A 38 2.49 5.89 -10.10
N ALA A 39 2.90 4.71 -9.66
CA ALA A 39 2.09 3.49 -9.77
C ALA A 39 0.78 3.59 -8.97
N GLY A 40 0.79 4.30 -7.83
CA GLY A 40 -0.40 4.58 -7.03
C GLY A 40 -1.45 5.39 -7.77
N ILE A 41 -1.05 6.41 -8.49
CA ILE A 41 -1.95 7.21 -9.33
C ILE A 41 -2.57 6.33 -10.42
N LEU A 42 -1.75 5.54 -11.12
CA LEU A 42 -2.24 4.60 -12.15
C LEU A 42 -3.20 3.56 -11.56
N GLY A 43 -2.88 3.01 -10.40
CA GLY A 43 -3.74 2.07 -9.69
C GLY A 43 -5.08 2.69 -9.33
N ALA A 44 -5.09 3.90 -8.79
CA ALA A 44 -6.32 4.62 -8.45
C ALA A 44 -7.24 4.87 -9.65
N LEU A 45 -6.68 4.99 -10.85
CA LEU A 45 -7.45 5.17 -12.09
C LEU A 45 -7.88 3.83 -12.71
N LEU A 46 -7.02 2.81 -12.71
CA LEU A 46 -7.28 1.52 -13.35
C LEU A 46 -8.31 0.68 -12.59
N TRP A 47 -8.26 0.67 -11.26
CA TRP A 47 -9.14 -0.15 -10.45
C TRP A 47 -10.63 0.18 -10.60
N PRO A 48 -11.08 1.46 -10.66
CA PRO A 48 -12.49 1.78 -10.92
C PRO A 48 -12.95 1.33 -12.31
N ILE A 49 -12.07 1.37 -13.32
CA ILE A 49 -12.38 0.87 -14.65
C ILE A 49 -12.58 -0.65 -14.61
N LEU A 50 -11.69 -1.35 -13.93
CA LEU A 50 -11.77 -2.79 -13.75
C LEU A 50 -13.02 -3.20 -12.95
N GLN A 51 -13.35 -2.45 -11.90
CA GLN A 51 -14.56 -2.65 -11.10
C GLN A 51 -15.83 -2.57 -11.95
N ARG A 52 -15.93 -1.54 -12.78
CA ARG A 52 -17.08 -1.35 -13.68
C ARG A 52 -17.22 -2.48 -14.69
N ARG A 53 -16.09 -2.96 -15.23
CA ARG A 53 -16.10 -4.09 -16.19
C ARG A 53 -16.49 -5.41 -15.55
N LEU A 54 -16.09 -5.63 -14.30
CA LEU A 54 -16.37 -6.87 -13.56
C LEU A 54 -17.69 -6.84 -12.79
N GLY A 55 -18.38 -5.69 -12.73
CA GLY A 55 -19.64 -5.53 -11.97
C GLY A 55 -19.48 -5.76 -10.47
N LEU A 56 -18.30 -5.48 -9.92
CA LEU A 56 -18.00 -5.72 -8.51
C LEU A 56 -18.51 -4.56 -7.64
N THR A 57 -19.02 -4.88 -6.44
CA THR A 57 -19.34 -3.87 -5.44
C THR A 57 -18.08 -3.28 -4.80
N SER A 58 -18.12 -2.01 -4.36
CA SER A 58 -16.98 -1.31 -3.74
C SER A 58 -16.36 -2.10 -2.58
N LEU A 59 -17.21 -2.75 -1.76
CA LEU A 59 -16.74 -3.61 -0.67
C LEU A 59 -15.96 -4.83 -1.14
N ARG A 60 -16.42 -5.50 -2.20
CA ARG A 60 -15.71 -6.67 -2.76
C ARG A 60 -14.35 -6.29 -3.31
N VAL A 61 -14.26 -5.12 -3.97
CA VAL A 61 -12.98 -4.60 -4.47
C VAL A 61 -12.03 -4.30 -3.31
N LEU A 62 -12.51 -3.69 -2.22
CA LEU A 62 -11.70 -3.41 -1.05
C LEU A 62 -11.13 -4.69 -0.42
N VAL A 63 -11.97 -5.72 -0.25
CA VAL A 63 -11.54 -7.03 0.27
C VAL A 63 -10.48 -7.66 -0.65
N LEU A 64 -10.71 -7.59 -1.96
CA LEU A 64 -9.78 -8.13 -2.96
C LEU A 64 -8.43 -7.40 -2.92
N LEU A 65 -8.44 -6.07 -2.75
CA LEU A 65 -7.22 -5.27 -2.58
C LEU A 65 -6.45 -5.65 -1.30
N VAL A 66 -7.14 -5.91 -0.19
CA VAL A 66 -6.51 -6.34 1.06
C VAL A 66 -5.88 -7.73 0.90
N ILE A 67 -6.59 -8.66 0.26
CA ILE A 67 -6.06 -10.00 -0.03
C ILE A 67 -4.83 -9.90 -0.94
N ALA A 68 -4.92 -9.11 -2.01
CA ALA A 68 -3.79 -8.88 -2.91
C ALA A 68 -2.59 -8.23 -2.19
N ALA A 69 -2.82 -7.30 -1.27
CA ALA A 69 -1.78 -6.70 -0.46
C ALA A 69 -1.12 -7.71 0.51
N SER A 70 -1.87 -8.69 1.00
CA SER A 70 -1.34 -9.74 1.89
C SER A 70 -0.35 -10.70 1.19
N ILE A 71 -0.36 -10.74 -0.14
CA ILE A 71 0.60 -11.53 -0.93
C ILE A 71 2.03 -10.99 -0.74
N ILE A 72 2.19 -9.68 -0.54
CA ILE A 72 3.51 -9.04 -0.40
C ILE A 72 4.28 -9.56 0.84
N PRO A 73 3.72 -9.48 2.08
CA PRO A 73 4.39 -10.02 3.24
C PRO A 73 4.56 -11.55 3.16
N LEU A 74 3.61 -12.26 2.55
CA LEU A 74 3.73 -13.69 2.33
C LEU A 74 4.94 -14.03 1.44
N TYR A 75 5.11 -13.29 0.33
CA TYR A 75 6.27 -13.43 -0.55
C TYR A 75 7.58 -13.12 0.19
N GLY A 76 7.61 -12.10 1.05
CA GLY A 76 8.74 -11.76 1.89
C GLY A 76 9.12 -12.89 2.86
N VAL A 77 8.13 -13.51 3.49
CA VAL A 77 8.34 -14.66 4.40
C VAL A 77 8.88 -15.87 3.64
N ILE A 78 8.33 -16.18 2.47
CA ILE A 78 8.83 -17.27 1.60
C ILE A 78 10.30 -17.01 1.23
N GLY A 79 10.65 -15.75 0.92
CA GLY A 79 12.03 -15.37 0.62
C GLY A 79 13.02 -15.59 1.79
N LEU A 80 12.56 -15.49 3.05
CA LEU A 80 13.36 -15.80 4.25
C LEU A 80 13.64 -17.29 4.40
N PHE A 81 12.69 -18.15 4.07
CA PHE A 81 12.83 -19.61 4.15
C PHE A 81 13.49 -20.24 2.92
N ALA A 82 13.63 -19.48 1.82
CA ALA A 82 14.25 -19.98 0.60
C ALA A 82 15.73 -20.30 0.80
N PRO A 83 16.23 -21.46 0.30
CA PRO A 83 17.63 -21.85 0.43
C PRO A 83 18.57 -20.81 -0.18
N ARG A 84 19.76 -20.64 0.42
CA ARG A 84 20.76 -19.60 0.07
C ARG A 84 21.17 -19.53 -1.41
N GLY A 85 20.78 -20.51 -2.24
CA GLY A 85 21.03 -20.54 -3.68
C GLY A 85 19.88 -20.12 -4.58
N ALA A 86 18.69 -19.83 -4.03
CA ALA A 86 17.54 -19.43 -4.83
C ALA A 86 17.67 -17.96 -5.29
N ARG A 87 17.44 -17.73 -6.58
CA ARG A 87 17.40 -16.39 -7.21
C ARG A 87 16.11 -15.62 -6.90
N TRP A 88 15.22 -16.17 -6.06
CA TRP A 88 13.89 -15.66 -5.71
C TRP A 88 13.87 -15.23 -4.25
N GLY A 89 13.03 -14.24 -3.89
CA GLY A 89 12.86 -13.87 -2.49
C GLY A 89 13.54 -12.55 -2.09
N LEU A 90 13.31 -11.45 -2.83
CA LEU A 90 13.82 -10.10 -2.52
C LEU A 90 15.36 -9.97 -2.53
N ARG A 91 16.04 -10.78 -3.33
CA ARG A 91 17.51 -10.77 -3.44
C ARG A 91 18.02 -10.01 -4.68
N VAL A 92 17.15 -9.79 -5.65
CA VAL A 92 17.49 -9.09 -6.89
C VAL A 92 16.88 -7.69 -6.85
N PRO A 93 17.65 -6.61 -7.13
CA PRO A 93 17.12 -5.24 -7.17
C PRO A 93 15.90 -5.07 -8.08
N ALA A 94 15.83 -5.83 -9.18
CA ALA A 94 14.70 -5.80 -10.10
C ALA A 94 13.38 -6.24 -9.44
N GLU A 95 13.41 -7.20 -8.51
CA GLU A 95 12.22 -7.64 -7.79
C GLU A 95 11.62 -6.52 -6.94
N ILE A 96 12.46 -5.67 -6.36
CA ILE A 96 12.01 -4.53 -5.55
C ILE A 96 11.26 -3.51 -6.41
N PHE A 97 11.71 -3.25 -7.63
CA PHE A 97 11.01 -2.34 -8.53
C PHE A 97 9.63 -2.89 -8.92
N VAL A 98 9.53 -4.18 -9.25
CA VAL A 98 8.25 -4.83 -9.54
C VAL A 98 7.32 -4.79 -8.32
N LEU A 99 7.85 -5.10 -7.15
CA LEU A 99 7.09 -5.01 -5.90
C LEU A 99 6.64 -3.58 -5.58
N ALA A 100 7.48 -2.59 -5.84
CA ALA A 100 7.16 -1.18 -5.63
C ALA A 100 6.00 -0.71 -6.52
N VAL A 101 5.98 -1.12 -7.79
CA VAL A 101 4.88 -0.82 -8.72
C VAL A 101 3.61 -1.54 -8.29
N TYR A 102 3.70 -2.83 -7.96
CA TYR A 102 2.56 -3.61 -7.49
C TYR A 102 1.97 -3.05 -6.21
N PHE A 103 2.81 -2.78 -5.22
CA PHE A 103 2.41 -2.19 -3.94
C PHE A 103 1.82 -0.79 -4.13
N GLY A 104 2.48 0.06 -4.92
CA GLY A 104 2.00 1.41 -5.21
C GLY A 104 0.60 1.39 -5.83
N GLY A 105 0.39 0.55 -6.83
CA GLY A 105 -0.91 0.40 -7.49
C GLY A 105 -2.02 -0.05 -6.55
N LEU A 106 -1.74 -1.02 -5.68
CA LEU A 106 -2.70 -1.49 -4.68
C LEU A 106 -2.97 -0.42 -3.62
N TYR A 107 -1.92 0.25 -3.14
CA TYR A 107 -2.03 1.28 -2.11
C TYR A 107 -2.84 2.49 -2.58
N GLY A 108 -2.59 2.97 -3.80
CA GLY A 108 -3.35 4.08 -4.38
C GLY A 108 -4.83 3.73 -4.57
N ALA A 109 -5.12 2.53 -5.07
CA ALA A 109 -6.48 2.05 -5.19
C ALA A 109 -7.16 1.92 -3.82
N PHE A 110 -6.49 1.30 -2.84
CA PHE A 110 -7.01 1.14 -1.48
C PHE A 110 -7.38 2.49 -0.84
N GLN A 111 -6.52 3.49 -0.97
CA GLN A 111 -6.77 4.85 -0.50
C GLN A 111 -8.03 5.47 -1.12
N SER A 112 -8.18 5.32 -2.45
CA SER A 112 -9.36 5.82 -3.17
C SER A 112 -10.65 5.15 -2.70
N TYR A 113 -10.66 3.82 -2.62
CA TYR A 113 -11.84 3.06 -2.21
C TYR A 113 -12.19 3.24 -0.73
N ALA A 114 -11.20 3.35 0.16
CA ALA A 114 -11.43 3.62 1.57
C ALA A 114 -12.15 4.96 1.78
N ARG A 115 -11.73 6.00 1.03
CA ARG A 115 -12.40 7.31 1.08
C ARG A 115 -13.79 7.29 0.46
N ALA A 116 -13.97 6.60 -0.65
CA ALA A 116 -15.26 6.48 -1.31
C ALA A 116 -16.27 5.76 -0.42
N LEU A 117 -15.89 4.64 0.18
CA LEU A 117 -16.74 3.91 1.13
C LEU A 117 -17.06 4.73 2.38
N TYR A 118 -16.09 5.51 2.86
CA TYR A 118 -16.34 6.40 3.99
C TYR A 118 -17.37 7.47 3.63
N ALA A 119 -17.30 8.03 2.41
CA ALA A 119 -18.28 9.00 1.91
C ALA A 119 -19.71 8.40 1.80
N GLU A 120 -19.82 7.12 1.42
CA GLU A 120 -21.11 6.42 1.33
C GLU A 120 -21.79 6.21 2.70
N VAL A 121 -21.01 6.14 3.78
CA VAL A 121 -21.51 5.90 5.14
C VAL A 121 -21.90 7.20 5.86
N ILE A 122 -21.42 8.35 5.39
CA ILE A 122 -21.69 9.64 6.02
C ILE A 122 -23.12 10.07 5.71
N PRO A 123 -23.94 10.44 6.74
CA PRO A 123 -25.26 11.00 6.49
C PRO A 123 -25.13 12.37 5.79
N PRO A 124 -26.02 12.65 4.80
CA PRO A 124 -26.00 13.91 4.06
C PRO A 124 -26.24 15.11 4.99
N GLY A 125 -25.39 16.12 4.89
CA GLY A 125 -25.45 17.36 5.69
C GLY A 125 -24.45 17.46 6.85
N GLU A 126 -23.80 16.38 7.24
CA GLU A 126 -22.76 16.38 8.29
C GLU A 126 -21.35 16.06 7.77
N GLU A 127 -21.13 16.13 6.48
CA GLU A 127 -19.89 15.69 5.81
C GLU A 127 -18.65 16.36 6.39
N ALA A 128 -18.70 17.68 6.62
CA ALA A 128 -17.56 18.43 7.14
C ALA A 128 -17.11 17.95 8.54
N ARG A 129 -18.05 17.60 9.42
CA ARG A 129 -17.79 17.10 10.76
C ARG A 129 -17.13 15.74 10.74
N TRP A 130 -17.65 14.83 9.92
CA TRP A 130 -17.16 13.46 9.81
C TRP A 130 -15.80 13.38 9.10
N TYR A 131 -15.57 14.18 8.05
CA TYR A 131 -14.24 14.28 7.42
C TYR A 131 -13.21 14.94 8.35
N GLY A 132 -13.62 15.90 9.19
CA GLY A 132 -12.77 16.44 10.24
C GLY A 132 -12.31 15.38 11.24
N LEU A 133 -13.24 14.55 11.74
CA LEU A 133 -12.94 13.43 12.63
C LEU A 133 -12.01 12.39 11.97
N PHE A 134 -12.25 12.05 10.71
CA PHE A 134 -11.40 11.15 9.95
C PHE A 134 -9.96 11.68 9.85
N SER A 135 -9.80 12.96 9.52
CA SER A 135 -8.50 13.60 9.38
C SER A 135 -7.74 13.68 10.73
N ILE A 136 -8.43 14.00 11.83
CA ILE A 136 -7.85 14.03 13.17
C ILE A 136 -7.39 12.63 13.58
N THR A 137 -8.22 11.62 13.39
CA THR A 137 -7.91 10.24 13.78
C THR A 137 -6.73 9.70 12.98
N ASP A 138 -6.61 10.03 11.69
CA ASP A 138 -5.48 9.66 10.85
C ASP A 138 -4.17 10.27 11.36
N LYS A 139 -4.20 11.55 11.71
CA LYS A 139 -3.02 12.27 12.22
C LYS A 139 -2.62 11.88 13.65
N VAL A 140 -3.59 11.62 14.52
CA VAL A 140 -3.33 11.16 15.90
C VAL A 140 -2.65 9.79 15.88
N CYS A 141 -3.06 8.87 15.01
CA CYS A 141 -2.39 7.58 14.85
C CYS A 141 -0.92 7.72 14.44
N VAL A 142 -0.62 8.66 13.55
CA VAL A 142 0.76 8.96 13.13
C VAL A 142 1.56 9.57 14.27
N PHE A 143 0.98 10.53 15.00
CA PHE A 143 1.64 11.24 16.10
C PHE A 143 1.98 10.34 17.29
N VAL A 144 1.07 9.46 17.70
CA VAL A 144 1.31 8.51 18.81
C VAL A 144 2.44 7.53 18.45
N ARG A 145 2.60 7.20 17.17
CA ARG A 145 3.66 6.31 16.69
C ARG A 145 5.04 6.98 16.67
N THR A 146 5.13 8.26 16.35
CA THR A 146 6.42 8.97 16.28
C THR A 146 7.00 9.30 17.67
N ARG A 147 6.22 9.12 18.74
CA ARG A 147 6.65 9.41 20.12
C ARG A 147 7.24 8.20 20.86
N LYS A 148 7.35 7.03 20.21
CA LYS A 148 8.06 5.84 20.70
C LYS A 148 9.34 5.62 19.91
#